data_8bc5931229733338dc67764eea2b350e
#
_entry.id   8bc5931229733338dc67764eea2b350e
#
_cell.length_a   1.000
_cell.length_b   1.000
_cell.length_c   1.000
_cell.angle_alpha   90.00
_cell.angle_beta   90.00
_cell.angle_gamma   90.00
#
_symmetry.space_group_name_H-M   'P 1'
#
loop_
_entity.id
_entity.type
_entity.pdbx_description
1 polymer ?
#
loop_
_entity_poly.entity_id
_entity_poly.type
_entity_poly.pdbx_seq_one_letter_code
_entity_poly.pdbx_strand_id
1 'polypeptide(L)'
;MKFGKVENPGEIDFTFPADNPETKRVLNQHRTEAPFEVYVGCAKWNKTDLKGFYPKGTKDELTYYSRQFNSIELNATFYKMPDWKQVITWKNKTPEGFKFFPKVTDLITHYRRLINVQEPVENFCDAVSNFEEKLGMAFMQLHENFHPKDFDRLKGVLERFPKAIPLTVEVRNEAWFSDPEIAKQYCSLLEEQGITNTIVDTAGRRDMLHMRLTSSTAFIRYVGANHPSDKQRLDDWIERIKQWRKEGLQ
;
A
#
# COMPACT_ATOMS: atom_id res chain seq x y z
N MET A 1 12.70 -11.75 -12.42
CA MET A 1 11.59 -11.16 -13.22
C MET A 1 11.17 -9.88 -12.51
N LYS A 2 11.01 -8.75 -13.19
CA LYS A 2 10.50 -7.53 -12.54
C LYS A 2 9.02 -7.75 -12.27
N PHE A 3 8.60 -7.70 -11.02
CA PHE A 3 7.23 -7.91 -10.58
C PHE A 3 6.23 -7.10 -11.41
N GLY A 4 5.26 -7.78 -12.01
CA GLY A 4 4.19 -7.17 -12.78
C GLY A 4 4.55 -6.60 -14.15
N LYS A 5 5.81 -6.67 -14.60
CA LYS A 5 6.19 -6.20 -15.94
C LYS A 5 5.88 -7.26 -17.00
N VAL A 6 5.25 -6.84 -18.11
CA VAL A 6 5.01 -7.66 -19.31
C VAL A 6 5.68 -7.02 -20.53
N GLU A 7 5.96 -7.80 -21.55
CA GLU A 7 6.53 -7.30 -22.81
C GLU A 7 5.46 -6.66 -23.68
N ASN A 8 4.29 -7.29 -23.78
CA ASN A 8 3.16 -6.82 -24.59
C ASN A 8 1.91 -6.54 -23.74
N PRO A 9 1.73 -5.32 -23.20
CA PRO A 9 0.55 -4.97 -22.42
C PRO A 9 -0.77 -5.04 -23.21
N GLY A 10 -0.71 -4.95 -24.55
CA GLY A 10 -1.91 -5.02 -25.41
C GLY A 10 -2.60 -6.37 -25.42
N GLU A 11 -1.93 -7.44 -24.97
CA GLU A 11 -2.48 -8.80 -24.89
C GLU A 11 -3.09 -9.11 -23.51
N ILE A 12 -2.97 -8.19 -22.56
CA ILE A 12 -3.46 -8.39 -21.19
C ILE A 12 -4.92 -7.98 -21.08
N ASP A 13 -5.75 -8.87 -20.54
CA ASP A 13 -7.09 -8.53 -20.12
C ASP A 13 -7.03 -7.70 -18.82
N PHE A 14 -7.35 -6.42 -18.93
CA PHE A 14 -7.40 -5.49 -17.82
C PHE A 14 -8.80 -5.35 -17.19
N THR A 15 -9.77 -6.14 -17.62
CA THR A 15 -11.10 -6.16 -17.02
C THR A 15 -11.01 -6.37 -15.51
N PHE A 16 -11.74 -5.55 -14.75
CA PHE A 16 -11.80 -5.70 -13.30
C PHE A 16 -12.60 -6.94 -12.93
N PRO A 17 -12.09 -7.78 -12.04
CA PRO A 17 -12.89 -8.86 -11.49
C PRO A 17 -14.04 -8.30 -10.65
N ALA A 18 -15.04 -9.12 -10.42
CA ALA A 18 -16.08 -8.82 -9.45
C ALA A 18 -15.47 -8.63 -8.05
N ASP A 19 -16.15 -7.84 -7.22
CA ASP A 19 -15.74 -7.72 -5.82
C ASP A 19 -15.81 -9.07 -5.12
N ASN A 20 -14.86 -9.31 -4.23
CA ASN A 20 -14.99 -10.41 -3.29
C ASN A 20 -16.27 -10.20 -2.43
N PRO A 21 -17.14 -11.20 -2.28
CA PRO A 21 -18.40 -11.06 -1.53
C PRO A 21 -18.23 -10.49 -0.11
N GLU A 22 -17.11 -10.83 0.54
CA GLU A 22 -16.79 -10.35 1.88
C GLU A 22 -16.45 -8.84 1.93
N THR A 23 -16.04 -8.22 0.81
CA THR A 23 -15.74 -6.78 0.75
C THR A 23 -16.93 -5.93 1.17
N LYS A 24 -18.11 -6.26 0.66
CA LYS A 24 -19.35 -5.56 1.02
C LYS A 24 -19.71 -5.73 2.48
N ARG A 25 -19.51 -6.94 3.05
CA ARG A 25 -19.72 -7.19 4.48
C ARG A 25 -18.81 -6.31 5.33
N VAL A 26 -17.52 -6.29 5.02
CA VAL A 26 -16.51 -5.48 5.74
C VAL A 26 -16.86 -3.99 5.69
N LEU A 27 -17.18 -3.46 4.50
CA LEU A 27 -17.54 -2.05 4.35
C LEU A 27 -18.79 -1.68 5.15
N ASN A 28 -19.82 -2.52 5.12
CA ASN A 28 -21.04 -2.28 5.89
C ASN A 28 -20.82 -2.33 7.41
N GLN A 29 -19.95 -3.21 7.90
CA GLN A 29 -19.62 -3.33 9.32
C GLN A 29 -18.88 -2.10 9.86
N HIS A 30 -18.06 -1.48 9.04
CA HIS A 30 -17.23 -0.32 9.40
C HIS A 30 -17.82 1.02 8.97
N ARG A 31 -19.07 1.02 8.50
CA ARG A 31 -19.73 2.24 8.03
C ARG A 31 -19.89 3.24 9.17
N THR A 32 -19.36 4.44 9.01
CA THR A 32 -19.47 5.54 9.96
C THR A 32 -19.83 6.84 9.24
N GLU A 33 -20.06 7.91 9.99
CA GLU A 33 -20.24 9.29 9.48
C GLU A 33 -18.88 9.98 9.23
N ALA A 34 -17.76 9.26 9.32
CA ALA A 34 -16.45 9.83 9.05
C ALA A 34 -16.35 10.35 7.60
N PRO A 35 -15.64 11.45 7.38
CA PRO A 35 -15.45 11.98 6.03
C PRO A 35 -14.70 10.98 5.16
N PHE A 36 -15.12 10.89 3.89
CA PHE A 36 -14.42 10.11 2.90
C PHE A 36 -13.19 10.88 2.43
N GLU A 37 -12.02 10.29 2.58
CA GLU A 37 -10.75 10.89 2.19
C GLU A 37 -10.08 10.07 1.07
N VAL A 38 -9.47 10.75 0.10
CA VAL A 38 -8.73 10.12 -0.98
C VAL A 38 -7.31 10.69 -1.04
N TYR A 39 -6.35 9.81 -0.93
CA TYR A 39 -4.94 10.13 -1.04
C TYR A 39 -4.36 9.55 -2.32
N VAL A 40 -3.81 10.42 -3.17
CA VAL A 40 -3.20 10.04 -4.45
C VAL A 40 -1.75 10.49 -4.47
N GLY A 41 -0.86 9.60 -4.82
CA GLY A 41 0.57 9.88 -4.90
C GLY A 41 1.33 8.86 -5.71
N CYS A 42 2.60 9.16 -5.95
CA CYS A 42 3.55 8.26 -6.61
C CYS A 42 4.36 7.47 -5.58
N ALA A 43 5.15 6.51 -6.06
CA ALA A 43 6.10 5.76 -5.23
C ALA A 43 7.48 6.44 -5.13
N LYS A 44 7.67 7.58 -5.77
CA LYS A 44 8.91 8.37 -5.80
C LYS A 44 8.59 9.81 -6.16
N TRP A 45 9.44 10.76 -5.70
CA TRP A 45 9.31 12.18 -6.02
C TRP A 45 10.54 12.78 -6.70
N ASN A 46 11.57 11.99 -7.07
CA ASN A 46 12.79 12.53 -7.65
C ASN A 46 12.63 12.85 -9.16
N LYS A 47 13.41 13.81 -9.65
CA LYS A 47 13.40 14.24 -11.07
C LYS A 47 13.75 13.13 -12.05
N THR A 48 14.58 12.19 -11.64
CA THR A 48 15.05 11.10 -12.51
C THR A 48 13.90 10.18 -12.89
N ASP A 49 13.01 9.90 -11.94
CA ASP A 49 11.85 9.03 -12.15
C ASP A 49 10.65 9.79 -12.71
N LEU A 50 10.43 11.05 -12.26
CA LEU A 50 9.33 11.91 -12.71
C LEU A 50 9.81 12.91 -13.78
N LYS A 51 10.22 12.38 -14.93
CA LYS A 51 10.74 13.18 -16.06
C LYS A 51 9.69 14.16 -16.57
N GLY A 52 10.06 15.43 -16.70
CA GLY A 52 9.16 16.47 -17.21
C GLY A 52 8.14 17.00 -16.19
N PHE A 53 8.06 16.43 -15.00
CA PHE A 53 7.12 16.85 -13.97
C PHE A 53 7.55 18.15 -13.27
N TYR A 54 8.84 18.34 -13.07
CA TYR A 54 9.38 19.48 -12.35
C TYR A 54 9.71 20.65 -13.28
N PRO A 55 9.28 21.88 -12.96
CA PRO A 55 9.74 23.09 -13.66
C PRO A 55 11.26 23.25 -13.60
N LYS A 56 11.82 23.91 -14.61
CA LYS A 56 13.25 24.27 -14.61
C LYS A 56 13.56 25.13 -13.37
N GLY A 57 14.63 24.78 -12.65
CA GLY A 57 15.05 25.53 -11.46
C GLY A 57 14.39 25.08 -10.14
N THR A 58 13.55 24.02 -10.12
CA THR A 58 13.03 23.45 -8.87
C THR A 58 14.19 23.07 -7.93
N LYS A 59 14.26 23.72 -6.76
CA LYS A 59 15.33 23.52 -5.76
C LYS A 59 15.05 22.34 -4.84
N ASP A 60 13.81 22.17 -4.41
CA ASP A 60 13.37 21.11 -3.50
C ASP A 60 12.22 20.32 -4.16
N GLU A 61 12.52 19.07 -4.49
CA GLU A 61 11.60 18.18 -5.22
C GLU A 61 10.40 17.79 -4.37
N LEU A 62 10.62 17.44 -3.09
CA LEU A 62 9.52 17.05 -2.19
C LEU A 62 8.56 18.22 -1.93
N THR A 63 9.12 19.42 -1.72
CA THR A 63 8.31 20.62 -1.53
C THR A 63 7.44 20.93 -2.75
N TYR A 64 7.95 20.73 -3.97
CA TYR A 64 7.14 20.90 -5.18
C TYR A 64 6.12 19.78 -5.35
N TYR A 65 6.56 18.51 -5.22
CA TYR A 65 5.73 17.32 -5.35
C TYR A 65 4.50 17.36 -4.44
N SER A 66 4.69 17.71 -3.17
CA SER A 66 3.64 17.72 -2.16
C SER A 66 2.59 18.82 -2.35
N ARG A 67 2.78 19.74 -3.31
CA ARG A 67 1.78 20.72 -3.75
C ARG A 67 0.99 20.26 -4.98
N GLN A 68 1.40 19.17 -5.63
CA GLN A 68 0.73 18.58 -6.78
C GLN A 68 -0.04 17.30 -6.41
N PHE A 69 0.47 16.57 -5.44
CA PHE A 69 -0.13 15.36 -4.86
C PHE A 69 -0.34 15.53 -3.36
N ASN A 70 -1.30 14.82 -2.79
CA ASN A 70 -1.58 14.86 -1.36
C ASN A 70 -0.97 13.70 -0.57
N SER A 71 -0.21 12.83 -1.23
CA SER A 71 0.45 11.71 -0.56
C SER A 71 1.67 11.18 -1.32
N ILE A 72 2.40 10.31 -0.65
CA ILE A 72 3.55 9.58 -1.21
C ILE A 72 3.66 8.18 -0.62
N GLU A 73 3.83 7.15 -1.45
CA GLU A 73 4.37 5.85 -1.03
C GLU A 73 5.88 6.02 -0.79
N LEU A 74 6.29 6.04 0.48
CA LEU A 74 7.66 6.40 0.87
C LEU A 74 8.58 5.17 0.82
N ASN A 75 9.09 4.85 -0.37
CA ASN A 75 10.00 3.71 -0.57
C ASN A 75 11.42 3.94 -0.03
N ALA A 76 11.81 5.16 0.32
CA ALA A 76 13.13 5.43 0.91
C ALA A 76 13.34 4.66 2.23
N THR A 77 12.29 4.49 3.02
CA THR A 77 12.31 3.75 4.29
C THR A 77 12.47 2.24 4.11
N PHE A 78 12.24 1.72 2.90
CA PHE A 78 12.46 0.31 2.58
C PHE A 78 13.94 -0.05 2.56
N TYR A 79 14.75 0.76 1.90
CA TYR A 79 16.18 0.50 1.69
C TYR A 79 17.05 0.90 2.88
N LYS A 80 16.56 1.75 3.76
CA LYS A 80 17.25 2.21 4.95
C LYS A 80 16.26 2.49 6.07
N MET A 81 16.53 1.95 7.26
CA MET A 81 15.75 2.25 8.45
C MET A 81 15.66 3.79 8.62
N PRO A 82 14.45 4.35 8.71
CA PRO A 82 14.28 5.79 8.83
C PRO A 82 14.88 6.30 10.15
N ASP A 83 15.51 7.47 10.08
CA ASP A 83 15.94 8.24 11.23
C ASP A 83 14.84 9.29 11.54
N TRP A 84 14.50 9.48 12.81
CA TRP A 84 13.50 10.44 13.23
C TRP A 84 13.78 11.87 12.74
N LYS A 85 15.04 12.30 12.66
CA LYS A 85 15.43 13.62 12.12
C LYS A 85 15.09 13.75 10.64
N GLN A 86 15.32 12.68 9.89
CA GLN A 86 14.95 12.64 8.48
C GLN A 86 13.43 12.67 8.30
N VAL A 87 12.69 11.96 9.14
CA VAL A 87 11.21 11.97 9.14
C VAL A 87 10.68 13.39 9.41
N ILE A 88 11.17 14.07 10.44
CA ILE A 88 10.84 15.47 10.73
C ILE A 88 11.19 16.39 9.56
N THR A 89 12.34 16.18 8.92
CA THR A 89 12.75 16.96 7.75
C THR A 89 11.75 16.82 6.61
N TRP A 90 11.29 15.59 6.30
CA TRP A 90 10.29 15.35 5.27
C TRP A 90 8.93 15.95 5.68
N LYS A 91 8.49 15.73 6.93
CA LYS A 91 7.25 16.30 7.47
C LYS A 91 7.17 17.81 7.26
N ASN A 92 8.25 18.53 7.61
CA ASN A 92 8.30 20.00 7.57
C ASN A 92 8.33 20.58 6.13
N LYS A 93 8.68 19.76 5.12
CA LYS A 93 8.69 20.19 3.71
C LYS A 93 7.33 20.12 3.02
N THR A 94 6.35 19.48 3.63
CA THR A 94 5.04 19.22 3.02
C THR A 94 3.94 20.06 3.65
N PRO A 95 2.89 20.42 2.91
CA PRO A 95 1.76 21.17 3.44
C PRO A 95 0.95 20.35 4.46
N GLU A 96 0.08 21.04 5.19
CA GLU A 96 -0.97 20.42 6.00
C GLU A 96 -1.83 19.49 5.13
N GLY A 97 -2.29 18.37 5.70
CA GLY A 97 -3.09 17.36 4.99
C GLY A 97 -2.31 16.40 4.09
N PHE A 98 -1.01 16.65 3.84
CA PHE A 98 -0.18 15.69 3.10
C PHE A 98 0.10 14.44 3.92
N LYS A 99 -0.01 13.24 3.32
CA LYS A 99 0.20 11.95 4.00
C LYS A 99 1.41 11.18 3.45
N PHE A 100 2.18 10.63 4.37
CA PHE A 100 3.26 9.69 4.08
C PHE A 100 2.80 8.25 4.33
N PHE A 101 3.10 7.36 3.38
CA PHE A 101 2.87 5.93 3.49
C PHE A 101 4.23 5.20 3.51
N PRO A 102 4.91 5.15 4.67
CA PRO A 102 6.26 4.61 4.75
C PRO A 102 6.26 3.10 4.56
N LYS A 103 7.13 2.63 3.65
CA LYS A 103 7.32 1.21 3.39
C LYS A 103 8.19 0.59 4.48
N VAL A 104 7.69 -0.49 5.07
CA VAL A 104 8.44 -1.27 6.08
C VAL A 104 9.75 -1.77 5.47
N THR A 105 10.85 -1.62 6.22
CA THR A 105 12.22 -1.88 5.72
C THR A 105 12.41 -3.33 5.24
N ASP A 106 13.26 -3.48 4.22
CA ASP A 106 13.66 -4.78 3.66
C ASP A 106 14.33 -5.70 4.68
N LEU A 107 15.00 -5.13 5.69
CA LEU A 107 15.55 -5.89 6.81
C LEU A 107 14.47 -6.75 7.47
N ILE A 108 13.27 -6.21 7.69
CA ILE A 108 12.14 -6.92 8.32
C ILE A 108 11.53 -7.92 7.34
N THR A 109 11.18 -7.46 6.14
CA THR A 109 10.30 -8.17 5.22
C THR A 109 11.03 -9.11 4.26
N HIS A 110 12.25 -8.74 3.83
CA HIS A 110 13.01 -9.44 2.79
C HIS A 110 14.21 -10.21 3.33
N TYR A 111 15.07 -9.58 4.12
CA TYR A 111 16.26 -10.25 4.68
C TYR A 111 15.90 -11.20 5.81
N ARG A 112 15.22 -10.72 6.85
CA ARG A 112 14.82 -11.55 8.00
C ARG A 112 13.53 -12.32 7.77
N ARG A 113 12.72 -11.96 6.77
CA ARG A 113 11.46 -12.63 6.43
C ARG A 113 10.60 -12.89 7.67
N LEU A 114 10.44 -11.84 8.49
CA LEU A 114 9.69 -11.83 9.74
C LEU A 114 10.26 -12.73 10.86
N ILE A 115 11.54 -13.12 10.80
CA ILE A 115 12.22 -13.87 11.88
C ILE A 115 12.99 -12.90 12.78
N ASN A 116 12.73 -12.94 14.09
CA ASN A 116 13.41 -12.10 15.09
C ASN A 116 13.41 -10.60 14.71
N VAL A 117 12.22 -10.08 14.37
CA VAL A 117 12.05 -8.70 13.85
C VAL A 117 11.41 -7.75 14.86
N GLN A 118 11.19 -8.16 16.12
CA GLN A 118 10.50 -7.34 17.10
C GLN A 118 11.18 -5.97 17.27
N GLU A 119 12.47 -5.96 17.60
CA GLU A 119 13.25 -4.72 17.75
C GLU A 119 13.28 -3.88 16.46
N PRO A 120 13.59 -4.42 15.26
CA PRO A 120 13.47 -3.67 14.01
C PRO A 120 12.08 -3.07 13.74
N VAL A 121 11.00 -3.78 14.11
CA VAL A 121 9.62 -3.27 13.97
C VAL A 121 9.39 -2.09 14.91
N GLU A 122 9.79 -2.20 16.17
CA GLU A 122 9.69 -1.13 17.15
C GLU A 122 10.47 0.11 16.69
N ASN A 123 11.73 -0.05 16.30
CA ASN A 123 12.57 1.04 15.79
C ASN A 123 11.96 1.72 14.54
N PHE A 124 11.38 0.93 13.63
CA PHE A 124 10.67 1.48 12.47
C PHE A 124 9.44 2.30 12.90
N CYS A 125 8.60 1.74 13.76
CA CYS A 125 7.39 2.38 14.23
C CYS A 125 7.70 3.66 15.03
N ASP A 126 8.69 3.65 15.89
CA ASP A 126 9.14 4.82 16.65
C ASP A 126 9.62 5.95 15.71
N ALA A 127 10.36 5.60 14.65
CA ALA A 127 10.82 6.59 13.69
C ALA A 127 9.66 7.20 12.91
N VAL A 128 8.75 6.37 12.34
CA VAL A 128 7.65 6.86 11.49
C VAL A 128 6.54 7.55 12.28
N SER A 129 6.41 7.31 13.60
CA SER A 129 5.48 8.02 14.47
C SER A 129 5.74 9.53 14.47
N ASN A 130 6.95 9.97 14.18
CA ASN A 130 7.32 11.38 14.06
C ASN A 130 6.71 12.10 12.83
N PHE A 131 6.05 11.39 11.93
CA PHE A 131 5.17 12.02 10.94
C PHE A 131 3.91 12.60 11.60
N GLU A 132 3.52 12.07 12.78
CA GLU A 132 2.35 12.52 13.56
C GLU A 132 1.08 12.51 12.68
N GLU A 133 0.37 13.64 12.57
CA GLU A 133 -0.83 13.79 11.75
C GLU A 133 -0.61 13.54 10.26
N LYS A 134 0.64 13.57 9.78
CA LYS A 134 0.99 13.26 8.38
C LYS A 134 1.34 11.79 8.15
N LEU A 135 1.34 10.97 9.20
CA LEU A 135 1.39 9.53 9.00
C LEU A 135 0.06 9.06 8.40
N GLY A 136 0.12 8.45 7.23
CA GLY A 136 -1.00 7.75 6.64
C GLY A 136 -1.05 6.32 7.19
N MET A 137 -0.48 5.38 6.44
CA MET A 137 -0.46 3.96 6.80
C MET A 137 0.92 3.39 6.47
N ALA A 138 1.52 2.63 7.37
CA ALA A 138 2.73 1.87 7.07
C ALA A 138 2.39 0.76 6.05
N PHE A 139 3.31 0.52 5.12
CA PHE A 139 3.11 -0.44 4.04
C PHE A 139 4.09 -1.60 4.16
N MET A 140 3.61 -2.77 4.56
CA MET A 140 4.41 -4.00 4.71
C MET A 140 4.25 -4.87 3.46
N GLN A 141 5.25 -4.85 2.59
CA GLN A 141 5.31 -5.71 1.42
C GLN A 141 6.20 -6.91 1.70
N LEU A 142 5.63 -8.12 1.63
CA LEU A 142 6.37 -9.35 1.86
C LEU A 142 7.13 -9.77 0.60
N HIS A 143 8.24 -10.50 0.80
CA HIS A 143 9.04 -11.07 -0.29
C HIS A 143 8.20 -12.07 -1.11
N GLU A 144 8.44 -12.15 -2.42
CA GLU A 144 7.70 -13.08 -3.31
C GLU A 144 7.82 -14.56 -2.91
N ASN A 145 8.92 -14.94 -2.22
CA ASN A 145 9.13 -16.26 -1.67
C ASN A 145 8.58 -16.43 -0.24
N PHE A 146 7.75 -15.50 0.25
CA PHE A 146 7.05 -15.66 1.52
C PHE A 146 5.73 -16.40 1.27
N HIS A 147 5.70 -17.69 1.64
CA HIS A 147 4.62 -18.62 1.33
C HIS A 147 3.62 -18.76 2.49
N PRO A 148 2.40 -19.26 2.24
CA PRO A 148 1.42 -19.58 3.29
C PRO A 148 1.93 -20.55 4.38
N LYS A 149 2.91 -21.42 4.09
CA LYS A 149 3.56 -22.25 5.12
C LYS A 149 4.21 -21.43 6.25
N ASP A 150 4.49 -20.15 6.00
CA ASP A 150 5.08 -19.21 6.96
C ASP A 150 3.99 -18.35 7.65
N PHE A 151 2.71 -18.76 7.58
CA PHE A 151 1.55 -18.03 8.11
C PHE A 151 1.71 -17.68 9.60
N ASP A 152 2.12 -18.62 10.43
CA ASP A 152 2.29 -18.38 11.88
C ASP A 152 3.33 -17.29 12.16
N ARG A 153 4.34 -17.18 11.32
CA ARG A 153 5.35 -16.11 11.40
C ARG A 153 4.74 -14.75 11.10
N LEU A 154 3.90 -14.67 10.06
CA LEU A 154 3.15 -13.45 9.73
C LEU A 154 2.21 -13.09 10.88
N LYS A 155 1.40 -14.04 11.33
CA LYS A 155 0.46 -13.87 12.44
C LYS A 155 1.16 -13.31 13.68
N GLY A 156 2.25 -13.94 14.09
CA GLY A 156 2.99 -13.53 15.28
C GLY A 156 3.58 -12.11 15.19
N VAL A 157 3.93 -11.62 14.00
CA VAL A 157 4.37 -10.23 13.81
C VAL A 157 3.18 -9.28 13.82
N LEU A 158 2.09 -9.59 13.12
CA LEU A 158 0.92 -8.72 13.03
C LEU A 158 0.21 -8.55 14.39
N GLU A 159 0.13 -9.60 15.20
CA GLU A 159 -0.44 -9.53 16.55
C GLU A 159 0.34 -8.60 17.49
N ARG A 160 1.65 -8.49 17.29
CA ARG A 160 2.55 -7.63 18.09
C ARG A 160 2.86 -6.29 17.44
N PHE A 161 2.37 -6.06 16.22
CA PHE A 161 2.60 -4.78 15.56
C PHE A 161 1.92 -3.64 16.33
N PRO A 162 2.61 -2.50 16.58
CA PRO A 162 2.06 -1.39 17.36
C PRO A 162 0.74 -0.87 16.78
N LYS A 163 -0.35 -0.97 17.54
CA LYS A 163 -1.70 -0.61 17.09
C LYS A 163 -1.87 0.89 16.78
N ALA A 164 -1.01 1.73 17.32
CA ALA A 164 -1.00 3.17 17.03
C ALA A 164 -0.53 3.49 15.60
N ILE A 165 0.10 2.55 14.91
CA ILE A 165 0.59 2.71 13.53
C ILE A 165 -0.35 1.96 12.59
N PRO A 166 -1.20 2.64 11.81
CA PRO A 166 -2.02 1.98 10.79
C PRO A 166 -1.14 1.18 9.82
N LEU A 167 -1.58 -0.01 9.44
CA LEU A 167 -0.79 -0.94 8.63
C LEU A 167 -1.59 -1.49 7.46
N THR A 168 -0.94 -1.56 6.30
CA THR A 168 -1.40 -2.38 5.17
C THR A 168 -0.37 -3.46 4.83
N VAL A 169 -0.84 -4.63 4.41
CA VAL A 169 0.01 -5.78 4.07
C VAL A 169 -0.21 -6.19 2.62
N GLU A 170 0.91 -6.37 1.90
CA GLU A 170 0.95 -6.93 0.55
C GLU A 170 1.68 -8.28 0.58
N VAL A 171 0.97 -9.37 0.29
CA VAL A 171 1.56 -10.67 -0.01
C VAL A 171 1.80 -10.75 -1.52
N ARG A 172 2.91 -11.38 -1.96
CA ARG A 172 3.29 -11.45 -3.38
C ARG A 172 3.30 -12.84 -3.97
N ASN A 173 3.35 -13.86 -3.12
CA ASN A 173 3.28 -15.23 -3.62
C ASN A 173 1.84 -15.58 -4.02
N GLU A 174 1.66 -16.18 -5.20
CA GLU A 174 0.33 -16.54 -5.74
C GLU A 174 -0.44 -17.52 -4.84
N ALA A 175 0.26 -18.37 -4.08
CA ALA A 175 -0.36 -19.34 -3.19
C ALA A 175 -1.24 -18.71 -2.10
N TRP A 176 -1.13 -17.41 -1.82
CA TRP A 176 -1.97 -16.73 -0.85
C TRP A 176 -3.42 -16.53 -1.31
N PHE A 177 -3.66 -16.48 -2.62
CA PHE A 177 -4.98 -16.26 -3.19
C PHE A 177 -5.44 -17.37 -4.14
N SER A 178 -4.57 -18.31 -4.51
CA SER A 178 -4.93 -19.46 -5.35
C SER A 178 -5.73 -20.53 -4.60
N ASP A 179 -5.61 -20.59 -3.28
CA ASP A 179 -6.40 -21.46 -2.40
C ASP A 179 -7.40 -20.61 -1.59
N PRO A 180 -8.72 -20.83 -1.76
CA PRO A 180 -9.75 -20.06 -1.06
C PRO A 180 -9.67 -20.12 0.47
N GLU A 181 -9.28 -21.27 1.05
CA GLU A 181 -9.17 -21.42 2.51
C GLU A 181 -7.98 -20.64 3.05
N ILE A 182 -6.85 -20.66 2.35
CA ILE A 182 -5.66 -19.84 2.68
C ILE A 182 -5.99 -18.35 2.56
N ALA A 183 -6.64 -17.94 1.49
CA ALA A 183 -7.06 -16.55 1.29
C ALA A 183 -8.01 -16.08 2.38
N LYS A 184 -8.98 -16.92 2.77
CA LYS A 184 -9.91 -16.66 3.87
C LYS A 184 -9.16 -16.52 5.21
N GLN A 185 -8.28 -17.45 5.53
CA GLN A 185 -7.50 -17.42 6.78
C GLN A 185 -6.64 -16.14 6.86
N TYR A 186 -5.96 -15.79 5.78
CA TYR A 186 -5.16 -14.55 5.68
C TYR A 186 -6.02 -13.30 5.88
N CYS A 187 -7.12 -13.17 5.15
CA CYS A 187 -7.99 -12.00 5.27
C CYS A 187 -8.66 -11.90 6.64
N SER A 188 -9.07 -13.03 7.24
CA SER A 188 -9.63 -13.05 8.61
C SER A 188 -8.61 -12.54 9.63
N LEU A 189 -7.35 -12.95 9.53
CA LEU A 189 -6.28 -12.43 10.39
C LEU A 189 -6.15 -10.90 10.25
N LEU A 190 -6.17 -10.38 9.04
CA LEU A 190 -6.06 -8.93 8.82
C LEU A 190 -7.28 -8.20 9.42
N GLU A 191 -8.49 -8.70 9.23
CA GLU A 191 -9.71 -8.13 9.80
C GLU A 191 -9.66 -8.11 11.34
N GLU A 192 -9.29 -9.23 11.97
CA GLU A 192 -9.14 -9.36 13.42
C GLU A 192 -8.13 -8.36 13.99
N GLN A 193 -7.09 -8.06 13.25
CA GLN A 193 -6.05 -7.12 13.66
C GLN A 193 -6.32 -5.67 13.24
N GLY A 194 -7.41 -5.39 12.50
CA GLY A 194 -7.72 -4.07 11.95
C GLY A 194 -6.71 -3.60 10.90
N ILE A 195 -6.15 -4.53 10.14
CA ILE A 195 -5.09 -4.29 9.13
C ILE A 195 -5.69 -4.31 7.74
N THR A 196 -5.27 -3.37 6.90
CA THR A 196 -5.72 -3.26 5.51
C THR A 196 -4.98 -4.26 4.61
N ASN A 197 -5.72 -4.95 3.73
CA ASN A 197 -5.14 -5.76 2.67
C ASN A 197 -4.79 -4.87 1.46
N THR A 198 -3.57 -4.97 0.95
CA THR A 198 -3.15 -4.20 -0.23
C THR A 198 -3.67 -4.85 -1.50
N ILE A 199 -4.34 -4.09 -2.36
CA ILE A 199 -4.73 -4.52 -3.70
C ILE A 199 -3.68 -4.01 -4.70
N VAL A 200 -3.17 -4.90 -5.55
CA VAL A 200 -2.18 -4.52 -6.59
C VAL A 200 -2.79 -4.70 -7.97
N ASP A 201 -2.86 -3.61 -8.72
CA ASP A 201 -3.25 -3.62 -10.12
C ASP A 201 -2.02 -3.47 -11.02
N THR A 202 -1.57 -4.57 -11.61
CA THR A 202 -0.42 -4.61 -12.51
C THR A 202 -0.61 -5.63 -13.63
N ALA A 203 -0.06 -5.35 -14.79
CA ALA A 203 -0.23 -6.17 -16.01
C ALA A 203 0.20 -7.63 -15.82
N GLY A 204 1.36 -7.86 -15.20
CA GLY A 204 1.96 -9.20 -15.10
C GLY A 204 1.48 -10.04 -13.91
N ARG A 205 0.60 -9.52 -13.07
CA ARG A 205 0.09 -10.21 -11.87
C ARG A 205 -1.37 -9.84 -11.61
N ARG A 206 -2.23 -10.25 -12.54
CA ARG A 206 -3.69 -10.01 -12.44
C ARG A 206 -4.34 -10.77 -11.27
N ASP A 207 -3.71 -11.82 -10.79
CA ASP A 207 -4.07 -12.55 -9.57
C ASP A 207 -4.05 -11.66 -8.31
N MET A 208 -3.21 -10.63 -8.29
CA MET A 208 -3.12 -9.67 -7.17
C MET A 208 -4.27 -8.66 -7.14
N LEU A 209 -5.12 -8.63 -8.16
CA LEU A 209 -6.32 -7.79 -8.22
C LEU A 209 -7.53 -8.56 -7.64
N HIS A 210 -7.38 -9.03 -6.42
CA HIS A 210 -8.34 -9.91 -5.73
C HIS A 210 -9.59 -9.21 -5.20
N MET A 211 -9.68 -7.89 -5.28
CA MET A 211 -10.82 -7.04 -4.88
C MET A 211 -11.38 -7.32 -3.47
N ARG A 212 -10.50 -7.75 -2.53
CA ARG A 212 -10.84 -8.12 -1.16
C ARG A 212 -10.35 -7.06 -0.17
N LEU A 213 -11.27 -6.33 0.44
CA LEU A 213 -10.98 -5.39 1.52
C LEU A 213 -11.11 -6.07 2.89
N THR A 214 -10.27 -5.68 3.84
CA THR A 214 -10.25 -6.18 5.22
C THR A 214 -10.49 -5.07 6.26
N SER A 215 -10.73 -3.85 5.79
CA SER A 215 -11.05 -2.69 6.60
C SER A 215 -11.91 -1.71 5.79
N SER A 216 -12.36 -0.62 6.40
CA SER A 216 -13.02 0.49 5.71
C SER A 216 -12.09 1.34 4.85
N THR A 217 -10.81 1.00 4.78
CA THR A 217 -9.80 1.69 3.97
C THR A 217 -9.32 0.79 2.84
N ALA A 218 -9.19 1.32 1.63
CA ALA A 218 -8.59 0.64 0.50
C ALA A 218 -7.17 1.19 0.25
N PHE A 219 -6.16 0.32 0.26
CA PHE A 219 -4.82 0.65 -0.18
C PHE A 219 -4.56 0.01 -1.54
N ILE A 220 -4.55 0.83 -2.58
CA ILE A 220 -4.46 0.38 -3.98
C ILE A 220 -3.10 0.77 -4.54
N ARG A 221 -2.34 -0.21 -5.00
CA ARG A 221 -1.08 0.01 -5.72
C ARG A 221 -1.30 -0.20 -7.21
N TYR A 222 -1.54 0.91 -7.89
CA TYR A 222 -1.67 0.92 -9.35
C TYR A 222 -0.29 0.99 -10.01
N VAL A 223 0.01 0.03 -10.88
CA VAL A 223 1.24 0.00 -11.68
C VAL A 223 0.86 0.16 -13.15
N GLY A 224 1.13 1.34 -13.70
CA GLY A 224 0.90 1.63 -15.12
C GLY A 224 1.72 0.72 -16.03
N ALA A 225 1.16 0.37 -17.15
CA ALA A 225 1.80 -0.44 -18.19
C ALA A 225 2.51 0.42 -19.26
N ASN A 226 2.41 1.76 -19.18
CA ASN A 226 2.76 2.71 -20.23
C ASN A 226 2.04 2.40 -21.55
N HIS A 227 0.76 2.07 -21.47
CA HIS A 227 -0.10 1.66 -22.56
C HIS A 227 -1.39 2.50 -22.55
N PRO A 228 -2.07 2.74 -23.70
CA PRO A 228 -3.32 3.50 -23.74
C PRO A 228 -4.42 2.98 -22.79
N SER A 229 -4.42 1.69 -22.46
CA SER A 229 -5.33 1.11 -21.46
C SER A 229 -5.18 1.69 -20.05
N ASP A 230 -4.06 2.33 -19.73
CA ASP A 230 -3.84 2.89 -18.39
C ASP A 230 -4.89 3.94 -18.04
N LYS A 231 -5.33 4.73 -19.01
CA LYS A 231 -6.38 5.73 -18.79
C LYS A 231 -7.71 5.07 -18.40
N GLN A 232 -8.15 4.07 -19.16
CA GLN A 232 -9.39 3.35 -18.87
C GLN A 232 -9.33 2.65 -17.52
N ARG A 233 -8.20 2.03 -17.18
CA ARG A 233 -8.02 1.39 -15.87
C ARG A 233 -8.15 2.37 -14.71
N LEU A 234 -7.64 3.60 -14.87
CA LEU A 234 -7.81 4.64 -13.84
C LEU A 234 -9.28 5.09 -13.73
N ASP A 235 -10.00 5.22 -14.85
CA ASP A 235 -11.42 5.52 -14.86
C ASP A 235 -12.22 4.39 -14.17
N ASP A 236 -11.90 3.13 -14.43
CA ASP A 236 -12.51 1.96 -13.78
C ASP A 236 -12.26 1.95 -12.26
N TRP A 237 -11.06 2.35 -11.82
CA TRP A 237 -10.76 2.54 -10.39
C TRP A 237 -11.61 3.64 -9.76
N ILE A 238 -11.80 4.76 -10.44
CA ILE A 238 -12.64 5.86 -9.95
C ILE A 238 -14.08 5.36 -9.71
N GLU A 239 -14.64 4.63 -10.66
CA GLU A 239 -16.02 4.09 -10.53
C GLU A 239 -16.09 3.04 -9.41
N ARG A 240 -15.10 2.16 -9.28
CA ARG A 240 -15.05 1.18 -8.20
C ARG A 240 -14.96 1.83 -6.81
N ILE A 241 -14.12 2.84 -6.66
CA ILE A 241 -14.00 3.59 -5.41
C ILE A 241 -15.30 4.34 -5.07
N LYS A 242 -15.98 4.92 -6.06
CA LYS A 242 -17.31 5.53 -5.87
C LYS A 242 -18.36 4.51 -5.40
N GLN A 243 -18.32 3.28 -5.94
CA GLN A 243 -19.20 2.21 -5.50
C GLN A 243 -18.89 1.84 -4.05
N TRP A 244 -17.64 1.56 -3.71
CA TRP A 244 -17.23 1.21 -2.35
C TRP A 244 -17.53 2.31 -1.33
N ARG A 245 -17.42 3.58 -1.72
CA ARG A 245 -17.83 4.71 -0.87
C ARG A 245 -19.31 4.63 -0.48
N LYS A 246 -20.20 4.29 -1.42
CA LYS A 246 -21.62 4.11 -1.12
C LYS A 246 -21.86 2.94 -0.16
N GLU A 247 -20.96 1.98 -0.14
CA GLU A 247 -21.02 0.79 0.71
C GLU A 247 -20.34 0.98 2.07
N GLY A 248 -19.56 2.07 2.29
CA GLY A 248 -18.97 2.41 3.57
C GLY A 248 -17.44 2.58 3.57
N LEU A 249 -16.78 2.69 2.40
CA LEU A 249 -15.36 3.05 2.31
C LEU A 249 -15.14 4.47 2.84
N GLN A 250 -14.08 4.64 3.63
CA GLN A 250 -13.68 5.89 4.30
C GLN A 250 -12.36 6.44 3.79
#